data_46728af95af2129ed6cf79b75f3a7672
#
_entry.id   46728af95af2129ed6cf79b75f3a7672
#
_cell.length_a   1.000
_cell.length_b   1.000
_cell.length_c   1.000
_cell.angle_alpha   90.00
_cell.angle_beta   90.00
_cell.angle_gamma   90.00
#
_symmetry.space_group_name_H-M   'P 1'
#
loop_
_entity.id
_entity.type
_entity.pdbx_description
1 polymer ?
#
loop_
_entity_poly.entity_id
_entity_poly.type
_entity_poly.pdbx_seq_one_letter_code
_entity_poly.pdbx_strand_id
1 'polypeptide(L)'
;MTAAGRGRVLIADDEPELLEIYGALLEKAGYQVETAGDGWAALNRLLKGQFNLVLSDISMPDMDGLSLLRAVREQDLDLPVVLMTGDPRVDTAVQAVEYGALRYLLKPIGEELLLRTVGDAVKLHRMAALKREALAHLGAREGLVGDRAGLEASFGRAVASLWMAYQPIVRVDGRLYGYEALVRTREPALPHPGALFEAAERLGRILELGRTIRDHVAASLETLPPTASVFVNLHPHELIDDALLDSALTAGARKVVLEVTERAALPDLADVQTRVRALRHRGFRIAVDDLGAGYAGLTSFATLEPEVVKLDMSLVRGVDAEPIKQRLIGSMAALCKELGILVVAEGVETEAERGTLAGLGCDLLQGFLLGRPGPLPAGQG
;
A
#
# COMPACT_ATOMS: atom_id res chain seq x y z
N MET A 1 8.32 -8.91 36.51
CA MET A 1 8.69 -8.65 35.11
C MET A 1 8.45 -9.92 34.32
N THR A 2 7.27 -10.09 33.77
CA THR A 2 6.92 -11.22 32.91
C THR A 2 7.72 -11.09 31.63
N ALA A 3 8.49 -12.13 31.29
CA ALA A 3 9.23 -12.19 30.02
C ALA A 3 8.27 -11.98 28.84
N ALA A 4 8.40 -10.87 28.14
CA ALA A 4 7.67 -10.63 26.92
C ALA A 4 8.08 -11.69 25.91
N GLY A 5 7.22 -12.68 25.65
CA GLY A 5 7.46 -13.75 24.69
C GLY A 5 7.79 -13.19 23.31
N ARG A 6 8.51 -13.95 22.49
CA ARG A 6 8.91 -13.54 21.11
C ARG A 6 7.73 -13.19 20.21
N GLY A 7 6.52 -13.63 20.52
CA GLY A 7 5.27 -13.37 19.80
C GLY A 7 4.31 -14.54 19.93
N ARG A 8 3.05 -14.31 19.52
CA ARG A 8 1.98 -15.32 19.54
C ARG A 8 1.68 -15.76 18.11
N VAL A 9 1.80 -17.05 17.85
CA VAL A 9 1.69 -17.67 16.51
C VAL A 9 0.51 -18.65 16.54
N LEU A 10 -0.34 -18.57 15.54
CA LEU A 10 -1.38 -19.57 15.29
C LEU A 10 -0.91 -20.49 14.18
N ILE A 11 -0.98 -21.81 14.38
CA ILE A 11 -0.70 -22.82 13.36
C ILE A 11 -2.02 -23.53 13.03
N ALA A 12 -2.40 -23.56 11.77
CA ALA A 12 -3.55 -24.27 11.25
C ALA A 12 -3.09 -25.36 10.28
N ASP A 13 -3.38 -26.62 10.58
CA ASP A 13 -3.00 -27.78 9.78
C ASP A 13 -3.92 -28.94 10.18
N ASP A 14 -4.37 -29.72 9.25
CA ASP A 14 -5.22 -30.90 9.52
C ASP A 14 -4.42 -32.16 9.90
N GLU A 15 -3.08 -32.08 9.80
CA GLU A 15 -2.16 -33.13 10.22
C GLU A 15 -1.69 -32.89 11.69
N PRO A 16 -2.21 -33.65 12.70
CA PRO A 16 -1.85 -33.42 14.10
C PRO A 16 -0.35 -33.57 14.40
N GLU A 17 0.33 -34.43 13.66
CA GLU A 17 1.77 -34.64 13.81
C GLU A 17 2.58 -33.39 13.43
N LEU A 18 2.16 -32.67 12.37
CA LEU A 18 2.80 -31.44 11.95
C LEU A 18 2.52 -30.29 12.92
N LEU A 19 1.30 -30.22 13.47
CA LEU A 19 0.97 -29.25 14.52
C LEU A 19 1.87 -29.44 15.75
N GLU A 20 2.11 -30.71 16.16
CA GLU A 20 2.98 -31.02 17.30
C GLU A 20 4.46 -30.64 16.99
N ILE A 21 4.97 -31.05 15.81
CA ILE A 21 6.36 -30.78 15.42
C ILE A 21 6.64 -29.28 15.31
N TYR A 22 5.85 -28.56 14.52
CA TYR A 22 6.07 -27.12 14.34
C TYR A 22 5.77 -26.32 15.60
N GLY A 23 4.76 -26.74 16.37
CA GLY A 23 4.44 -26.15 17.67
C GLY A 23 5.62 -26.25 18.63
N ALA A 24 6.16 -27.47 18.85
CA ALA A 24 7.30 -27.69 19.73
C ALA A 24 8.56 -26.91 19.31
N LEU A 25 8.84 -26.82 17.98
CA LEU A 25 9.96 -26.03 17.48
C LEU A 25 9.82 -24.54 17.78
N LEU A 26 8.62 -23.98 17.59
CA LEU A 26 8.36 -22.56 17.84
C LEU A 26 8.31 -22.24 19.34
N GLU A 27 7.72 -23.11 20.17
CA GLU A 27 7.73 -22.97 21.64
C GLU A 27 9.15 -23.01 22.20
N LYS A 28 9.97 -23.95 21.75
CA LYS A 28 11.41 -24.02 22.09
C LYS A 28 12.16 -22.75 21.70
N ALA A 29 11.76 -22.09 20.60
CA ALA A 29 12.30 -20.81 20.18
C ALA A 29 11.73 -19.60 20.95
N GLY A 30 10.79 -19.80 21.88
CA GLY A 30 10.23 -18.79 22.78
C GLY A 30 8.98 -18.08 22.25
N TYR A 31 8.29 -18.62 21.26
CA TYR A 31 6.98 -18.16 20.81
C TYR A 31 5.86 -18.78 21.66
N GLN A 32 4.76 -18.07 21.81
CA GLN A 32 3.50 -18.64 22.30
C GLN A 32 2.76 -19.22 21.09
N VAL A 33 2.45 -20.51 21.13
CA VAL A 33 1.83 -21.20 20.00
C VAL A 33 0.42 -21.65 20.37
N GLU A 34 -0.51 -21.43 19.45
CA GLU A 34 -1.80 -22.08 19.44
C GLU A 34 -1.95 -22.86 18.13
N THR A 35 -2.64 -23.98 18.19
CA THR A 35 -2.83 -24.86 17.04
C THR A 35 -4.31 -25.03 16.74
N ALA A 36 -4.67 -25.17 15.49
CA ALA A 36 -6.02 -25.43 14.99
C ALA A 36 -5.96 -26.58 13.95
N GLY A 37 -6.90 -27.51 13.99
CA GLY A 37 -6.95 -28.65 13.09
C GLY A 37 -7.69 -28.38 11.77
N ASP A 38 -8.24 -27.18 11.60
CA ASP A 38 -8.94 -26.74 10.39
C ASP A 38 -9.03 -25.22 10.33
N GLY A 39 -9.44 -24.68 9.19
CA GLY A 39 -9.55 -23.24 8.96
C GLY A 39 -10.62 -22.55 9.81
N TRP A 40 -11.75 -23.22 10.10
CA TRP A 40 -12.80 -22.65 10.97
C TRP A 40 -12.36 -22.54 12.41
N ALA A 41 -11.68 -23.58 12.93
CA ALA A 41 -11.09 -23.54 14.27
C ALA A 41 -10.04 -22.44 14.38
N ALA A 42 -9.22 -22.24 13.33
CA ALA A 42 -8.24 -21.15 13.26
C ALA A 42 -8.92 -19.77 13.27
N LEU A 43 -9.94 -19.56 12.44
CA LEU A 43 -10.69 -18.30 12.37
C LEU A 43 -11.35 -17.99 13.72
N ASN A 44 -11.96 -18.97 14.38
CA ASN A 44 -12.55 -18.80 15.70
C ASN A 44 -11.52 -18.36 16.79
N ARG A 45 -10.28 -18.80 16.67
CA ARG A 45 -9.21 -18.36 17.60
C ARG A 45 -8.75 -16.95 17.30
N LEU A 46 -8.65 -16.60 16.02
CA LEU A 46 -8.32 -15.24 15.57
C LEU A 46 -9.34 -14.22 16.06
N LEU A 47 -10.62 -14.55 16.04
CA LEU A 47 -11.70 -13.70 16.55
C LEU A 47 -11.63 -13.46 18.08
N LYS A 48 -10.99 -14.35 18.83
CA LYS A 48 -10.96 -14.32 20.30
C LYS A 48 -9.62 -13.87 20.88
N GLY A 49 -8.57 -13.81 20.06
CA GLY A 49 -7.23 -13.52 20.53
C GLY A 49 -6.43 -12.70 19.50
N GLN A 50 -5.39 -12.04 20.01
CA GLN A 50 -4.45 -11.32 19.15
C GLN A 50 -3.25 -12.22 18.85
N PHE A 51 -2.90 -12.32 17.58
CA PHE A 51 -1.76 -13.07 17.09
C PHE A 51 -0.79 -12.15 16.34
N ASN A 52 0.45 -12.59 16.21
CA ASN A 52 1.46 -11.86 15.44
C ASN A 52 1.76 -12.52 14.09
N LEU A 53 1.26 -13.76 13.90
CA LEU A 53 1.45 -14.52 12.68
C LEU A 53 0.44 -15.68 12.64
N VAL A 54 -0.03 -15.99 11.44
CA VAL A 54 -0.73 -17.25 11.13
C VAL A 54 0.16 -18.08 10.20
N LEU A 55 0.41 -19.33 10.57
CA LEU A 55 0.95 -20.38 9.69
C LEU A 55 -0.21 -21.27 9.31
N SER A 56 -0.55 -21.41 8.04
CA SER A 56 -1.69 -22.23 7.61
C SER A 56 -1.31 -23.20 6.53
N ASP A 57 -1.68 -24.46 6.70
CA ASP A 57 -1.75 -25.36 5.56
C ASP A 57 -2.78 -24.86 4.55
N ILE A 58 -2.53 -25.13 3.27
CA ILE A 58 -3.48 -24.80 2.19
C ILE A 58 -4.59 -25.83 2.13
N SER A 59 -4.25 -27.11 2.25
CA SER A 59 -5.14 -28.23 1.92
C SER A 59 -5.86 -28.75 3.17
N MET A 60 -6.62 -27.90 3.86
CA MET A 60 -7.42 -28.32 5.02
C MET A 60 -8.88 -28.59 4.64
N PRO A 61 -9.58 -29.51 5.35
CA PRO A 61 -11.00 -29.78 5.13
C PRO A 61 -11.87 -28.57 5.54
N ASP A 62 -13.06 -28.47 4.98
CA ASP A 62 -14.13 -27.50 5.25
C ASP A 62 -13.76 -26.04 4.92
N MET A 63 -12.69 -25.51 5.46
CA MET A 63 -12.13 -24.21 5.13
C MET A 63 -10.64 -24.36 4.85
N ASP A 64 -10.24 -24.22 3.60
CA ASP A 64 -8.85 -24.26 3.17
C ASP A 64 -8.03 -23.02 3.61
N GLY A 65 -6.70 -23.10 3.51
CA GLY A 65 -5.82 -22.01 3.94
C GLY A 65 -5.96 -20.73 3.11
N LEU A 66 -6.40 -20.83 1.85
CA LEU A 66 -6.66 -19.65 1.02
C LEU A 66 -7.95 -18.93 1.46
N SER A 67 -8.99 -19.69 1.81
CA SER A 67 -10.22 -19.16 2.37
C SER A 67 -10.00 -18.55 3.74
N LEU A 68 -9.16 -19.17 4.59
CA LEU A 68 -8.74 -18.60 5.86
C LEU A 68 -7.97 -17.29 5.66
N LEU A 69 -7.04 -17.24 4.70
CA LEU A 69 -6.30 -16.02 4.38
C LEU A 69 -7.25 -14.87 3.97
N ARG A 70 -8.26 -15.14 3.14
CA ARG A 70 -9.28 -14.15 2.77
C ARG A 70 -10.02 -13.63 4.00
N ALA A 71 -10.50 -14.51 4.86
CA ALA A 71 -11.20 -14.15 6.08
C ALA A 71 -10.32 -13.33 7.06
N VAL A 72 -9.03 -13.62 7.12
CA VAL A 72 -8.06 -12.82 7.88
C VAL A 72 -7.93 -11.42 7.29
N ARG A 73 -7.85 -11.29 5.97
CA ARG A 73 -7.71 -9.99 5.30
C ARG A 73 -8.93 -9.09 5.47
N GLU A 74 -10.13 -9.65 5.60
CA GLU A 74 -11.36 -8.90 5.90
C GLU A 74 -11.33 -8.28 7.31
N GLN A 75 -10.55 -8.83 8.24
CA GLN A 75 -10.51 -8.39 9.63
C GLN A 75 -9.24 -7.67 10.04
N ASP A 76 -8.09 -8.10 9.54
CA ASP A 76 -6.78 -7.52 9.83
C ASP A 76 -5.86 -7.63 8.60
N LEU A 77 -5.70 -6.51 7.91
CA LEU A 77 -4.84 -6.42 6.71
C LEU A 77 -3.35 -6.60 7.05
N ASP A 78 -2.95 -6.30 8.28
CA ASP A 78 -1.55 -6.29 8.69
C ASP A 78 -1.08 -7.60 9.33
N LEU A 79 -2.01 -8.50 9.71
CA LEU A 79 -1.63 -9.78 10.31
C LEU A 79 -0.94 -10.66 9.26
N PRO A 80 0.36 -10.99 9.42
CA PRO A 80 1.04 -11.84 8.46
C PRO A 80 0.42 -13.25 8.42
N VAL A 81 0.19 -13.74 7.21
CA VAL A 81 -0.22 -15.13 6.96
C VAL A 81 0.84 -15.78 6.10
N VAL A 82 1.40 -16.89 6.55
CA VAL A 82 2.31 -17.76 5.80
C VAL A 82 1.57 -19.02 5.46
N LEU A 83 1.50 -19.33 4.18
CA LEU A 83 0.88 -20.57 3.68
C LEU A 83 1.91 -21.68 3.54
N MET A 84 1.51 -22.88 3.90
CA MET A 84 2.30 -24.10 3.81
C MET A 84 1.58 -25.09 2.88
N THR A 85 2.31 -25.89 2.11
CA THR A 85 1.72 -26.94 1.27
C THR A 85 2.66 -28.10 1.01
N GLY A 86 2.11 -29.29 0.93
CA GLY A 86 2.81 -30.49 0.45
C GLY A 86 2.67 -30.70 -1.06
N ASP A 87 1.70 -30.05 -1.72
CA ASP A 87 1.44 -30.15 -3.16
C ASP A 87 1.53 -28.75 -3.82
N PRO A 88 2.70 -28.34 -4.28
CA PRO A 88 2.90 -27.03 -4.88
C PRO A 88 2.28 -26.96 -6.27
N ARG A 89 1.20 -26.18 -6.40
CA ARG A 89 0.53 -25.92 -7.67
C ARG A 89 0.68 -24.45 -8.03
N VAL A 90 0.88 -24.17 -9.30
CA VAL A 90 1.03 -22.78 -9.79
C VAL A 90 -0.21 -21.95 -9.43
N ASP A 91 -1.41 -22.53 -9.60
CA ASP A 91 -2.68 -21.86 -9.33
C ASP A 91 -2.81 -21.44 -7.86
N THR A 92 -2.44 -22.33 -6.91
CA THR A 92 -2.50 -21.99 -5.47
C THR A 92 -1.43 -21.00 -5.05
N ALA A 93 -0.26 -21.04 -5.69
CA ALA A 93 0.79 -20.04 -5.46
C ALA A 93 0.39 -18.66 -5.96
N VAL A 94 -0.24 -18.57 -7.14
CA VAL A 94 -0.79 -17.33 -7.69
C VAL A 94 -1.87 -16.77 -6.75
N GLN A 95 -2.84 -17.59 -6.34
CA GLN A 95 -3.89 -17.17 -5.42
C GLN A 95 -3.34 -16.75 -4.04
N ALA A 96 -2.31 -17.43 -3.53
CA ALA A 96 -1.64 -17.05 -2.30
C ALA A 96 -1.06 -15.63 -2.38
N VAL A 97 -0.45 -15.28 -3.51
CA VAL A 97 0.06 -13.94 -3.78
C VAL A 97 -1.09 -12.94 -3.94
N GLU A 98 -2.12 -13.29 -4.71
CA GLU A 98 -3.30 -12.45 -4.94
C GLU A 98 -4.03 -12.06 -3.65
N TYR A 99 -4.13 -13.00 -2.69
CA TYR A 99 -4.77 -12.74 -1.40
C TYR A 99 -3.82 -12.23 -0.32
N GLY A 100 -2.57 -11.94 -0.68
CA GLY A 100 -1.62 -11.29 0.20
C GLY A 100 -1.04 -12.21 1.28
N ALA A 101 -0.70 -13.45 0.95
CA ALA A 101 0.13 -14.27 1.82
C ALA A 101 1.55 -13.68 1.93
N LEU A 102 2.09 -13.61 3.15
CA LEU A 102 3.45 -13.11 3.36
C LEU A 102 4.50 -14.02 2.72
N ARG A 103 4.30 -15.33 2.82
CA ARG A 103 5.16 -16.35 2.20
C ARG A 103 4.35 -17.61 1.88
N TYR A 104 4.88 -18.37 0.94
CA TYR A 104 4.41 -19.69 0.55
C TYR A 104 5.56 -20.68 0.78
N LEU A 105 5.37 -21.66 1.64
CA LEU A 105 6.40 -22.62 2.02
C LEU A 105 6.02 -24.04 1.59
N LEU A 106 7.01 -24.79 1.13
CA LEU A 106 6.85 -26.19 0.76
C LEU A 106 7.13 -27.10 1.95
N LYS A 107 6.21 -28.00 2.26
CA LYS A 107 6.39 -29.08 3.24
C LYS A 107 7.30 -30.19 2.64
N PRO A 108 8.18 -30.84 3.41
CA PRO A 108 8.50 -30.57 4.82
C PRO A 108 9.37 -29.30 5.00
N ILE A 109 9.03 -28.49 5.99
CA ILE A 109 9.72 -27.24 6.26
C ILE A 109 10.85 -27.51 7.27
N GLY A 110 12.09 -27.22 6.85
CA GLY A 110 13.24 -27.34 7.75
C GLY A 110 13.21 -26.31 8.90
N GLU A 111 13.74 -26.71 10.07
CA GLU A 111 13.74 -25.88 11.30
C GLU A 111 14.27 -24.46 11.07
N GLU A 112 15.42 -24.33 10.38
CA GLU A 112 16.04 -23.03 10.12
C GLU A 112 15.14 -22.11 9.27
N LEU A 113 14.51 -22.64 8.22
CA LEU A 113 13.62 -21.89 7.36
C LEU A 113 12.34 -21.46 8.10
N LEU A 114 11.77 -22.38 8.91
CA LEU A 114 10.61 -22.10 9.74
C LEU A 114 10.89 -20.96 10.73
N LEU A 115 11.94 -21.09 11.51
CA LEU A 115 12.30 -20.11 12.56
C LEU A 115 12.65 -18.74 11.97
N ARG A 116 13.36 -18.70 10.83
CA ARG A 116 13.66 -17.46 10.12
C ARG A 116 12.39 -16.80 9.61
N THR A 117 11.51 -17.56 8.94
CA THR A 117 10.26 -17.03 8.37
C THR A 117 9.35 -16.48 9.47
N VAL A 118 9.17 -17.21 10.56
CA VAL A 118 8.37 -16.77 11.71
C VAL A 118 8.98 -15.53 12.37
N GLY A 119 10.30 -15.51 12.54
CA GLY A 119 11.02 -14.37 13.11
C GLY A 119 10.84 -13.09 12.30
N ASP A 120 10.99 -13.17 10.99
CA ASP A 120 10.82 -12.05 10.07
C ASP A 120 9.37 -11.55 10.08
N ALA A 121 8.39 -12.46 10.01
CA ALA A 121 6.98 -12.14 10.00
C ALA A 121 6.51 -11.45 11.30
N VAL A 122 6.88 -12.01 12.46
CA VAL A 122 6.55 -11.42 13.77
C VAL A 122 7.21 -10.07 13.95
N LYS A 123 8.47 -9.90 13.50
CA LYS A 123 9.17 -8.63 13.55
C LYS A 123 8.47 -7.59 12.68
N LEU A 124 8.07 -7.95 11.46
CA LEU A 124 7.33 -7.07 10.55
C LEU A 124 6.02 -6.60 11.17
N HIS A 125 5.21 -7.52 11.69
CA HIS A 125 3.93 -7.21 12.35
C HIS A 125 4.12 -6.29 13.57
N ARG A 126 5.13 -6.57 14.42
CA ARG A 126 5.44 -5.71 15.56
C ARG A 126 5.89 -4.31 15.15
N MET A 127 6.69 -4.20 14.09
CA MET A 127 7.10 -2.90 13.57
C MET A 127 5.89 -2.12 13.03
N ALA A 128 4.97 -2.77 12.33
CA ALA A 128 3.72 -2.15 11.88
C ALA A 128 2.85 -1.71 13.06
N ALA A 129 2.71 -2.56 14.09
CA ALA A 129 1.98 -2.23 15.32
C ALA A 129 2.63 -1.06 16.09
N LEU A 130 3.97 -1.07 16.28
CA LEU A 130 4.72 0.02 16.91
C LEU A 130 4.61 1.32 16.12
N LYS A 131 4.63 1.26 14.78
CA LYS A 131 4.43 2.42 13.92
C LYS A 131 3.03 3.00 14.12
N ARG A 132 1.99 2.15 14.16
CA ARG A 132 0.60 2.56 14.46
C ARG A 132 0.50 3.16 15.86
N GLU A 133 1.08 2.51 16.87
CA GLU A 133 1.07 2.99 18.26
C GLU A 133 1.87 4.29 18.40
N ALA A 134 3.03 4.41 17.76
CA ALA A 134 3.81 5.64 17.73
C ALA A 134 3.06 6.78 17.03
N LEU A 135 2.37 6.50 15.92
CA LEU A 135 1.51 7.47 15.23
C LEU A 135 0.30 7.84 16.09
N ALA A 136 -0.32 6.87 16.77
CA ALA A 136 -1.40 7.11 17.73
C ALA A 136 -0.91 7.92 18.94
N HIS A 137 0.30 7.65 19.47
CA HIS A 137 0.90 8.40 20.58
C HIS A 137 1.40 9.80 20.15
N LEU A 138 1.85 9.99 18.93
CA LEU A 138 2.17 11.31 18.39
C LEU A 138 0.89 12.14 18.21
N GLY A 139 -0.19 11.55 17.75
CA GLY A 139 -1.52 12.18 17.74
C GLY A 139 -2.10 12.41 19.14
N ALA A 140 -1.76 11.58 20.12
CA ALA A 140 -2.25 11.73 21.50
C ALA A 140 -1.46 12.73 22.37
N ARG A 141 -0.26 13.17 21.94
CA ARG A 141 0.54 14.15 22.69
C ARG A 141 0.21 15.61 22.37
N GLU A 142 -0.57 15.85 21.33
CA GLU A 142 -0.98 17.21 20.96
C GLU A 142 -2.50 17.41 21.00
N GLY A 143 -3.17 17.04 22.07
CA GLY A 143 -4.53 17.51 22.30
C GLY A 143 -5.55 16.43 22.53
N LEU A 144 -5.99 16.33 23.76
CA LEU A 144 -7.30 15.92 24.24
C LEU A 144 -8.11 15.00 23.29
N VAL A 145 -7.84 13.71 23.38
CA VAL A 145 -8.78 12.67 22.94
C VAL A 145 -10.03 12.80 23.83
N GLY A 146 -10.99 13.56 23.35
CA GLY A 146 -12.25 13.80 24.03
C GLY A 146 -13.12 14.86 23.35
N ASP A 147 -12.55 15.70 22.53
CA ASP A 147 -13.31 16.80 21.94
C ASP A 147 -13.37 16.68 20.40
N ARG A 148 -14.46 16.03 19.92
CA ARG A 148 -14.82 16.03 18.49
C ARG A 148 -14.87 17.46 17.95
N ALA A 149 -15.33 18.43 18.74
CA ALA A 149 -15.41 19.83 18.35
C ALA A 149 -14.01 20.44 18.15
N GLY A 150 -13.01 20.07 18.98
CA GLY A 150 -11.62 20.49 18.79
C GLY A 150 -11.00 19.92 17.51
N LEU A 151 -11.26 18.64 17.21
CA LEU A 151 -10.84 18.02 15.95
C LEU A 151 -11.51 18.66 14.74
N GLU A 152 -12.82 18.92 14.80
CA GLU A 152 -13.59 19.62 13.76
C GLU A 152 -13.03 21.02 13.50
N ALA A 153 -12.72 21.78 14.56
CA ALA A 153 -12.13 23.10 14.45
C ALA A 153 -10.73 23.05 13.81
N SER A 154 -9.88 22.11 14.24
CA SER A 154 -8.53 21.92 13.66
C SER A 154 -8.61 21.49 12.20
N PHE A 155 -9.52 20.58 11.88
CA PHE A 155 -9.75 20.14 10.50
C PHE A 155 -10.24 21.30 9.63
N GLY A 156 -11.19 22.12 10.12
CA GLY A 156 -11.66 23.30 9.41
C GLY A 156 -10.54 24.31 9.12
N ARG A 157 -9.65 24.56 10.09
CA ARG A 157 -8.46 25.42 9.88
C ARG A 157 -7.46 24.81 8.91
N ALA A 158 -7.26 23.47 8.98
CA ALA A 158 -6.38 22.75 8.06
C ALA A 158 -6.85 22.88 6.62
N VAL A 159 -8.16 22.65 6.37
CA VAL A 159 -8.79 22.79 5.05
C VAL A 159 -8.67 24.24 4.56
N ALA A 160 -8.94 25.24 5.41
CA ALA A 160 -8.83 26.65 5.06
C ALA A 160 -7.39 27.11 4.76
N SER A 161 -6.37 26.42 5.30
CA SER A 161 -4.95 26.73 5.08
C SER A 161 -4.23 25.74 4.15
N LEU A 162 -5.01 24.89 3.48
CA LEU A 162 -4.53 23.86 2.55
C LEU A 162 -3.81 24.50 1.36
N TRP A 163 -2.71 23.88 0.96
CA TRP A 163 -1.98 24.25 -0.24
C TRP A 163 -1.34 23.01 -0.87
N MET A 164 -0.99 23.09 -2.15
CA MET A 164 -0.38 21.98 -2.87
C MET A 164 1.11 22.21 -3.07
N ALA A 165 1.91 21.23 -2.64
CA ALA A 165 3.31 21.13 -3.02
C ALA A 165 3.42 20.19 -4.22
N TYR A 166 4.29 20.52 -5.16
CA TYR A 166 4.48 19.76 -6.40
C TYR A 166 5.88 19.17 -6.42
N GLN A 167 5.96 17.85 -6.64
CA GLN A 167 7.23 17.15 -6.79
C GLN A 167 7.41 16.73 -8.25
N PRO A 168 8.56 17.05 -8.89
CA PRO A 168 8.77 16.71 -10.29
C PRO A 168 8.90 15.20 -10.51
N ILE A 169 8.26 14.73 -11.60
CA ILE A 169 8.41 13.41 -12.18
C ILE A 169 9.08 13.62 -13.52
N VAL A 170 10.24 12.99 -13.72
CA VAL A 170 11.04 13.17 -14.93
C VAL A 170 11.20 11.87 -15.71
N ARG A 171 11.41 11.95 -16.98
CA ARG A 171 11.84 10.83 -17.81
C ARG A 171 13.27 10.43 -17.46
N VAL A 172 13.66 9.19 -17.77
CA VAL A 172 15.03 8.71 -17.56
C VAL A 172 16.08 9.59 -18.27
N ASP A 173 15.70 10.28 -19.37
CA ASP A 173 16.53 11.27 -20.07
C ASP A 173 16.59 12.65 -19.42
N GLY A 174 15.92 12.83 -18.27
CA GLY A 174 15.89 14.07 -17.47
C GLY A 174 14.82 15.07 -17.90
N ARG A 175 14.05 14.83 -18.95
CA ARG A 175 12.97 15.73 -19.35
C ARG A 175 11.79 15.63 -18.41
N LEU A 176 11.19 16.78 -18.06
CA LEU A 176 9.99 16.83 -17.25
C LEU A 176 8.85 16.06 -17.91
N TYR A 177 8.24 15.15 -17.16
CA TYR A 177 7.01 14.45 -17.54
C TYR A 177 5.79 15.07 -16.85
N GLY A 178 5.91 15.44 -15.59
CA GLY A 178 4.83 16.00 -14.79
C GLY A 178 5.23 16.28 -13.36
N TYR A 179 4.21 16.44 -12.54
CA TYR A 179 4.37 16.69 -11.11
C TYR A 179 3.38 15.84 -10.32
N GLU A 180 3.77 15.35 -9.16
CA GLU A 180 2.84 14.86 -8.17
C GLU A 180 2.38 16.02 -7.28
N ALA A 181 1.06 16.14 -7.12
CA ALA A 181 0.42 17.14 -6.27
C ALA A 181 0.25 16.58 -4.85
N LEU A 182 1.00 17.13 -3.92
CA LEU A 182 1.09 16.66 -2.53
C LEU A 182 0.43 17.67 -1.60
N VAL A 183 -0.67 17.29 -0.95
CA VAL A 183 -1.38 18.16 0.00
C VAL A 183 -0.51 18.56 1.18
N ARG A 184 -0.61 19.81 1.58
CA ARG A 184 0.05 20.39 2.75
C ARG A 184 -0.94 21.27 3.51
N THR A 185 -0.76 21.41 4.80
CA THR A 185 -1.53 22.30 5.66
C THR A 185 -0.60 23.13 6.52
N ARG A 186 -1.09 24.26 7.01
CA ARG A 186 -0.39 25.11 7.99
C ARG A 186 -0.96 24.94 9.40
N GLU A 187 -1.92 24.05 9.59
CA GLU A 187 -2.51 23.78 10.90
C GLU A 187 -1.54 22.97 11.77
N PRO A 188 -1.08 23.50 12.91
CA PRO A 188 -0.09 22.82 13.74
C PRO A 188 -0.59 21.50 14.34
N ALA A 189 -1.90 21.36 14.59
CA ALA A 189 -2.50 20.13 15.11
C ALA A 189 -2.59 19.01 14.06
N LEU A 190 -2.48 19.35 12.77
CA LEU A 190 -2.53 18.40 11.65
C LEU A 190 -1.35 18.66 10.70
N PRO A 191 -0.10 18.48 11.15
CA PRO A 191 1.10 19.04 10.49
C PRO A 191 1.52 18.29 9.22
N HIS A 192 0.99 17.11 8.96
CA HIS A 192 1.34 16.29 7.80
C HIS A 192 0.11 15.63 7.18
N PRO A 193 0.19 15.21 5.89
CA PRO A 193 -0.94 14.62 5.17
C PRO A 193 -1.63 13.47 5.92
N GLY A 194 -0.86 12.56 6.51
CA GLY A 194 -1.42 11.42 7.25
C GLY A 194 -2.34 11.84 8.39
N ALA A 195 -1.95 12.84 9.21
CA ALA A 195 -2.81 13.36 10.27
C ALA A 195 -4.07 14.05 9.73
N LEU A 196 -3.96 14.73 8.58
CA LEU A 196 -5.09 15.39 7.92
C LEU A 196 -6.11 14.37 7.40
N PHE A 197 -5.65 13.30 6.74
CA PHE A 197 -6.52 12.24 6.24
C PHE A 197 -7.17 11.44 7.39
N GLU A 198 -6.41 11.09 8.44
CA GLU A 198 -6.96 10.44 9.63
C GLU A 198 -8.05 11.29 10.29
N ALA A 199 -7.84 12.60 10.43
CA ALA A 199 -8.86 13.50 10.95
C ALA A 199 -10.11 13.52 10.04
N ALA A 200 -9.95 13.55 8.72
CA ALA A 200 -11.03 13.51 7.76
C ALA A 200 -11.86 12.22 7.86
N GLU A 201 -11.20 11.07 8.00
CA GLU A 201 -11.84 9.75 8.18
C GLU A 201 -12.65 9.72 9.49
N ARG A 202 -12.03 10.10 10.63
CA ARG A 202 -12.69 10.13 11.94
C ARG A 202 -13.89 11.07 11.99
N LEU A 203 -13.87 12.13 11.21
CA LEU A 203 -14.99 13.08 11.08
C LEU A 203 -16.02 12.69 10.01
N GLY A 204 -15.74 11.66 9.18
CA GLY A 204 -16.57 11.31 8.04
C GLY A 204 -16.54 12.37 6.92
N ARG A 205 -15.44 13.14 6.80
CA ARG A 205 -15.29 14.28 5.87
C ARG A 205 -14.25 14.03 4.79
N ILE A 206 -13.94 12.75 4.49
CA ILE A 206 -12.92 12.39 3.49
C ILE A 206 -13.26 12.92 2.10
N LEU A 207 -14.53 12.83 1.67
CA LEU A 207 -14.99 13.33 0.38
C LEU A 207 -14.87 14.85 0.27
N GLU A 208 -15.11 15.58 1.36
CA GLU A 208 -14.93 17.02 1.42
C GLU A 208 -13.46 17.42 1.24
N LEU A 209 -12.57 16.72 1.96
CA LEU A 209 -11.11 16.93 1.82
C LEU A 209 -10.67 16.66 0.39
N GLY A 210 -11.08 15.54 -0.21
CA GLY A 210 -10.74 15.18 -1.56
C GLY A 210 -11.22 16.20 -2.60
N ARG A 211 -12.47 16.71 -2.44
CA ARG A 211 -13.00 17.79 -3.31
C ARG A 211 -12.15 19.05 -3.20
N THR A 212 -11.80 19.48 -1.98
CA THR A 212 -10.95 20.65 -1.77
C THR A 212 -9.57 20.47 -2.41
N ILE A 213 -8.95 19.29 -2.26
CA ILE A 213 -7.66 18.97 -2.92
C ILE A 213 -7.80 19.10 -4.44
N ARG A 214 -8.83 18.51 -5.03
CA ARG A 214 -9.07 18.56 -6.48
C ARG A 214 -9.29 19.98 -6.99
N ASP A 215 -10.00 20.82 -6.23
CA ASP A 215 -10.21 22.22 -6.60
C ASP A 215 -8.89 23.01 -6.59
N HIS A 216 -8.01 22.79 -5.61
CA HIS A 216 -6.68 23.38 -5.57
C HIS A 216 -5.80 22.93 -6.74
N VAL A 217 -5.84 21.64 -7.09
CA VAL A 217 -5.09 21.13 -8.24
C VAL A 217 -5.64 21.69 -9.55
N ALA A 218 -6.98 21.75 -9.70
CA ALA A 218 -7.62 22.30 -10.90
C ALA A 218 -7.19 23.75 -11.14
N ALA A 219 -7.13 24.56 -10.10
CA ALA A 219 -6.65 25.95 -10.21
C ALA A 219 -5.21 26.07 -10.71
N SER A 220 -4.38 25.04 -10.50
CA SER A 220 -2.99 25.02 -10.93
C SER A 220 -2.77 24.51 -12.36
N LEU A 221 -3.78 23.86 -12.98
CA LEU A 221 -3.65 23.23 -14.29
C LEU A 221 -3.29 24.21 -15.41
N GLU A 222 -3.72 25.47 -15.30
CA GLU A 222 -3.41 26.51 -16.28
C GLU A 222 -1.95 26.99 -16.19
N THR A 223 -1.34 26.86 -15.00
CA THR A 223 0.06 27.27 -14.78
C THR A 223 1.06 26.18 -15.11
N LEU A 224 0.59 24.95 -15.28
CA LEU A 224 1.43 23.82 -15.68
C LEU A 224 1.90 23.94 -17.12
N PRO A 225 3.14 23.51 -17.42
CA PRO A 225 3.59 23.40 -18.81
C PRO A 225 2.56 22.62 -19.66
N PRO A 226 2.32 22.99 -20.93
CA PRO A 226 1.29 22.36 -21.76
C PRO A 226 1.41 20.84 -21.87
N THR A 227 2.64 20.32 -21.84
CA THR A 227 2.97 18.90 -21.97
C THR A 227 3.08 18.17 -20.64
N ALA A 228 3.05 18.89 -19.52
CA ALA A 228 3.20 18.29 -18.22
C ALA A 228 1.90 17.67 -17.72
N SER A 229 2.02 16.49 -17.09
CA SER A 229 0.94 15.81 -16.38
C SER A 229 0.94 16.20 -14.92
N VAL A 230 -0.21 16.09 -14.26
CA VAL A 230 -0.32 16.19 -12.81
C VAL A 230 -0.88 14.90 -12.24
N PHE A 231 -0.20 14.38 -11.24
CA PHE A 231 -0.60 13.19 -10.51
C PHE A 231 -1.30 13.62 -9.23
N VAL A 232 -2.44 13.02 -8.95
CA VAL A 232 -3.32 13.41 -7.84
C VAL A 232 -3.74 12.17 -7.07
N ASN A 233 -3.36 12.11 -5.81
CA ASN A 233 -3.77 11.04 -4.90
C ASN A 233 -5.27 11.05 -4.71
N LEU A 234 -5.90 9.89 -4.84
CA LEU A 234 -7.32 9.66 -4.71
C LEU A 234 -7.59 8.64 -3.60
N HIS A 235 -8.37 9.03 -2.62
CA HIS A 235 -8.80 8.07 -1.60
C HIS A 235 -9.81 7.08 -2.21
N PRO A 236 -9.80 5.78 -1.84
CA PRO A 236 -10.68 4.76 -2.44
C PRO A 236 -12.15 5.10 -2.43
N HIS A 237 -12.64 5.70 -1.34
CA HIS A 237 -14.03 6.16 -1.25
C HIS A 237 -14.38 7.26 -2.24
N GLU A 238 -13.42 7.98 -2.79
CA GLU A 238 -13.67 9.00 -3.81
C GLU A 238 -13.92 8.39 -5.19
N LEU A 239 -13.45 7.16 -5.45
CA LEU A 239 -13.72 6.47 -6.71
C LEU A 239 -15.23 6.28 -6.95
N ILE A 240 -16.00 6.10 -5.88
CA ILE A 240 -17.47 5.94 -5.94
C ILE A 240 -18.23 7.25 -5.73
N ASP A 241 -17.53 8.38 -5.50
CA ASP A 241 -18.15 9.70 -5.40
C ASP A 241 -18.57 10.21 -6.79
N ASP A 242 -19.89 10.44 -6.99
CA ASP A 242 -20.41 10.99 -8.25
C ASP A 242 -19.79 12.35 -8.59
N ALA A 243 -19.48 13.15 -7.57
CA ALA A 243 -18.85 14.45 -7.76
C ALA A 243 -17.43 14.40 -8.37
N LEU A 244 -16.79 13.24 -8.40
CA LEU A 244 -15.49 13.08 -9.05
C LEU A 244 -15.57 13.27 -10.57
N LEU A 245 -16.61 12.75 -11.21
CA LEU A 245 -16.83 12.84 -12.65
C LEU A 245 -17.13 14.27 -13.13
N ASP A 246 -17.68 15.11 -12.25
CA ASP A 246 -18.05 16.49 -12.52
C ASP A 246 -17.15 17.49 -11.77
N SER A 247 -15.98 17.02 -11.29
CA SER A 247 -15.00 17.86 -10.59
C SER A 247 -14.36 18.90 -11.53
N ALA A 248 -13.82 19.96 -10.93
CA ALA A 248 -13.09 21.01 -11.66
C ALA A 248 -11.89 20.46 -12.46
N LEU A 249 -11.35 19.29 -12.08
CA LEU A 249 -10.27 18.60 -12.82
C LEU A 249 -10.70 18.15 -14.23
N THR A 250 -12.01 17.97 -14.46
CA THR A 250 -12.53 17.42 -15.72
C THR A 250 -12.17 18.32 -16.92
N ALA A 251 -12.09 19.63 -16.72
CA ALA A 251 -11.67 20.58 -17.77
C ALA A 251 -10.23 20.30 -18.30
N GLY A 252 -9.35 19.78 -17.43
CA GLY A 252 -7.98 19.42 -17.77
C GLY A 252 -7.67 17.92 -17.69
N ALA A 253 -8.69 17.05 -17.72
CA ALA A 253 -8.58 15.62 -17.42
C ALA A 253 -7.43 14.90 -18.17
N ARG A 254 -7.15 15.29 -19.43
CA ARG A 254 -6.06 14.68 -20.23
C ARG A 254 -4.66 14.90 -19.64
N LYS A 255 -4.50 15.93 -18.80
CA LYS A 255 -3.24 16.16 -18.05
C LYS A 255 -3.22 15.45 -16.71
N VAL A 256 -4.36 14.95 -16.21
CA VAL A 256 -4.50 14.41 -14.87
C VAL A 256 -4.32 12.89 -14.87
N VAL A 257 -3.50 12.43 -13.93
CA VAL A 257 -3.34 11.02 -13.55
C VAL A 257 -3.86 10.87 -12.12
N LEU A 258 -4.88 10.07 -11.92
CA LEU A 258 -5.45 9.79 -10.61
C LEU A 258 -4.72 8.59 -10.00
N GLU A 259 -4.11 8.78 -8.84
CA GLU A 259 -3.33 7.75 -8.13
C GLU A 259 -4.20 7.05 -7.11
N VAL A 260 -4.25 5.73 -7.18
CA VAL A 260 -4.95 4.87 -6.21
C VAL A 260 -3.92 3.95 -5.57
N THR A 261 -3.83 3.98 -4.24
CA THR A 261 -2.85 3.16 -3.53
C THR A 261 -3.20 1.67 -3.60
N GLU A 262 -2.18 0.83 -3.77
CA GLU A 262 -2.29 -0.64 -3.78
C GLU A 262 -3.03 -1.19 -2.54
N ARG A 263 -2.80 -0.57 -1.37
CA ARG A 263 -3.33 -1.02 -0.07
C ARG A 263 -4.80 -0.69 0.17
N ALA A 264 -5.42 0.00 -0.75
CA ALA A 264 -6.79 0.43 -0.59
C ALA A 264 -7.74 -0.78 -0.71
N ALA A 265 -8.50 -1.06 0.34
CA ALA A 265 -9.68 -1.91 0.22
C ALA A 265 -10.66 -1.20 -0.74
N LEU A 266 -10.65 -1.64 -2.00
CA LEU A 266 -11.57 -1.10 -2.98
C LEU A 266 -13.00 -1.52 -2.61
N PRO A 267 -13.97 -0.59 -2.64
CA PRO A 267 -15.39 -0.94 -2.57
C PRO A 267 -15.74 -1.94 -3.67
N ASP A 268 -16.98 -2.36 -3.78
CA ASP A 268 -17.42 -3.35 -4.77
C ASP A 268 -16.68 -3.23 -6.12
N LEU A 269 -15.96 -4.28 -6.50
CA LEU A 269 -15.07 -4.32 -7.66
C LEU A 269 -15.78 -3.97 -8.98
N ALA A 270 -17.05 -4.34 -9.13
CA ALA A 270 -17.83 -4.05 -10.34
C ALA A 270 -18.15 -2.55 -10.47
N ASP A 271 -18.44 -1.90 -9.36
CA ASP A 271 -18.68 -0.46 -9.31
C ASP A 271 -17.39 0.31 -9.60
N VAL A 272 -16.26 -0.12 -9.03
CA VAL A 272 -14.95 0.48 -9.28
C VAL A 272 -14.57 0.41 -10.75
N GLN A 273 -14.70 -0.75 -11.41
CA GLN A 273 -14.40 -0.88 -12.84
C GLN A 273 -15.28 0.02 -13.70
N THR A 274 -16.56 0.12 -13.38
CA THR A 274 -17.49 1.00 -14.09
C THR A 274 -17.08 2.46 -13.95
N ARG A 275 -16.68 2.88 -12.76
CA ARG A 275 -16.19 4.25 -12.48
C ARG A 275 -14.89 4.56 -13.19
N VAL A 276 -13.92 3.65 -13.14
CA VAL A 276 -12.63 3.81 -13.83
C VAL A 276 -12.85 3.99 -15.33
N ARG A 277 -13.75 3.21 -15.96
CA ARG A 277 -14.11 3.39 -17.37
C ARG A 277 -14.71 4.78 -17.63
N ALA A 278 -15.61 5.24 -16.75
CA ALA A 278 -16.22 6.57 -16.89
C ALA A 278 -15.17 7.70 -16.77
N LEU A 279 -14.21 7.58 -15.86
CA LEU A 279 -13.10 8.52 -15.71
C LEU A 279 -12.21 8.56 -16.98
N ARG A 280 -11.89 7.39 -17.54
CA ARG A 280 -11.14 7.30 -18.81
C ARG A 280 -11.89 7.96 -19.97
N HIS A 281 -13.20 7.77 -20.05
CA HIS A 281 -14.01 8.46 -21.08
C HIS A 281 -13.98 9.99 -20.95
N ARG A 282 -13.76 10.53 -19.75
CA ARG A 282 -13.52 11.96 -19.52
C ARG A 282 -12.09 12.40 -19.84
N GLY A 283 -11.19 11.45 -20.06
CA GLY A 283 -9.78 11.69 -20.43
C GLY A 283 -8.79 11.54 -19.28
N PHE A 284 -9.21 11.17 -18.08
CA PHE A 284 -8.31 10.85 -16.96
C PHE A 284 -7.50 9.59 -17.25
N ARG A 285 -6.31 9.52 -16.69
CA ARG A 285 -5.49 8.32 -16.59
C ARG A 285 -5.45 7.85 -15.14
N ILE A 286 -5.26 6.56 -14.94
CA ILE A 286 -5.18 5.94 -13.63
C ILE A 286 -3.76 5.47 -13.37
N ALA A 287 -3.27 5.70 -12.16
CA ALA A 287 -2.03 5.12 -11.66
C ALA A 287 -2.32 4.23 -10.46
N VAL A 288 -1.62 3.11 -10.38
CA VAL A 288 -1.51 2.32 -9.15
C VAL A 288 -0.25 2.76 -8.42
N ASP A 289 -0.43 3.20 -7.17
CA ASP A 289 0.62 3.74 -6.32
C ASP A 289 1.10 2.74 -5.27
N ASP A 290 2.31 2.95 -4.73
CA ASP A 290 2.96 2.13 -3.70
C ASP A 290 3.16 0.65 -4.10
N LEU A 291 3.30 0.33 -5.39
CA LEU A 291 3.45 -1.06 -5.84
C LEU A 291 4.74 -1.67 -5.27
N GLY A 292 4.59 -2.75 -4.50
CA GLY A 292 5.67 -3.45 -3.80
C GLY A 292 5.79 -3.14 -2.32
N ALA A 293 5.01 -2.20 -1.78
CA ALA A 293 4.96 -1.91 -0.35
C ALA A 293 3.97 -2.81 0.41
N GLY A 294 3.14 -3.58 -0.30
CA GLY A 294 2.09 -4.45 0.25
C GLY A 294 1.88 -5.71 -0.59
N TYR A 295 0.80 -6.45 -0.28
CA TYR A 295 0.49 -7.76 -0.87
C TYR A 295 -0.72 -7.74 -1.83
N ALA A 296 -1.40 -6.60 -2.02
CA ALA A 296 -2.63 -6.50 -2.80
C ALA A 296 -2.43 -6.06 -4.27
N GLY A 297 -1.19 -5.78 -4.69
CA GLY A 297 -0.85 -5.09 -5.95
C GLY A 297 -1.40 -5.70 -7.23
N LEU A 298 -1.41 -7.01 -7.35
CA LEU A 298 -1.87 -7.66 -8.58
C LEU A 298 -3.39 -7.56 -8.77
N THR A 299 -4.16 -7.55 -7.68
CA THR A 299 -5.62 -7.40 -7.77
C THR A 299 -6.01 -5.98 -8.21
N SER A 300 -5.40 -4.97 -7.58
CA SER A 300 -5.60 -3.57 -7.98
C SER A 300 -5.14 -3.32 -9.41
N PHE A 301 -4.02 -3.93 -9.82
CA PHE A 301 -3.51 -3.87 -11.18
C PHE A 301 -4.50 -4.45 -12.19
N ALA A 302 -5.04 -5.65 -11.95
CA ALA A 302 -6.02 -6.30 -12.84
C ALA A 302 -7.38 -5.59 -12.83
N THR A 303 -7.78 -4.99 -11.70
CA THR A 303 -9.08 -4.30 -11.56
C THR A 303 -9.06 -2.92 -12.19
N LEU A 304 -7.97 -2.17 -11.96
CA LEU A 304 -7.85 -0.78 -12.41
C LEU A 304 -7.29 -0.66 -13.82
N GLU A 305 -6.62 -1.69 -14.36
CA GLU A 305 -5.95 -1.68 -15.68
C GLU A 305 -5.17 -0.36 -15.89
N PRO A 306 -4.19 -0.01 -15.04
CA PRO A 306 -3.64 1.34 -14.97
C PRO A 306 -2.83 1.71 -16.21
N GLU A 307 -2.75 3.01 -16.51
CA GLU A 307 -1.82 3.54 -17.51
C GLU A 307 -0.43 3.82 -16.94
N VAL A 308 -0.33 3.90 -15.61
CA VAL A 308 0.92 4.18 -14.90
C VAL A 308 0.99 3.31 -13.65
N VAL A 309 2.20 2.86 -13.31
CA VAL A 309 2.49 2.17 -12.05
C VAL A 309 3.63 2.87 -11.35
N LYS A 310 3.52 3.10 -10.04
CA LYS A 310 4.57 3.71 -9.22
C LYS A 310 5.17 2.65 -8.30
N LEU A 311 6.48 2.45 -8.40
CA LEU A 311 7.23 1.53 -7.56
C LEU A 311 7.59 2.23 -6.26
N ASP A 312 7.19 1.63 -5.13
CA ASP A 312 7.48 2.17 -3.79
C ASP A 312 8.99 2.32 -3.54
N MET A 313 9.33 3.35 -2.78
CA MET A 313 10.71 3.66 -2.41
C MET A 313 11.46 2.50 -1.73
N SER A 314 10.77 1.59 -1.07
CA SER A 314 11.41 0.42 -0.42
C SER A 314 12.04 -0.54 -1.42
N LEU A 315 11.49 -0.63 -2.64
CA LEU A 315 12.09 -1.37 -3.76
C LEU A 315 13.23 -0.59 -4.41
N VAL A 316 13.10 0.74 -4.50
CA VAL A 316 14.01 1.61 -5.25
C VAL A 316 15.30 1.89 -4.48
N ARG A 317 15.21 2.16 -3.17
CA ARG A 317 16.39 2.49 -2.36
C ARG A 317 17.40 1.36 -2.32
N GLY A 318 18.65 1.69 -2.66
CA GLY A 318 19.78 0.74 -2.69
C GLY A 318 19.67 -0.30 -3.82
N VAL A 319 18.85 -0.07 -4.83
CA VAL A 319 18.66 -1.00 -5.96
C VAL A 319 19.94 -1.27 -6.71
N ASP A 320 20.87 -0.31 -6.76
CA ASP A 320 22.18 -0.44 -7.38
C ASP A 320 23.06 -1.53 -6.73
N ALA A 321 22.84 -1.81 -5.45
CA ALA A 321 23.60 -2.81 -4.68
C ALA A 321 22.83 -4.12 -4.41
N GLU A 322 21.53 -4.21 -4.71
CA GLU A 322 20.67 -5.34 -4.34
C GLU A 322 20.16 -6.14 -5.55
N PRO A 323 20.81 -7.26 -5.95
CA PRO A 323 20.43 -8.03 -7.14
C PRO A 323 18.98 -8.55 -7.14
N ILE A 324 18.40 -8.81 -5.97
CA ILE A 324 17.01 -9.28 -5.86
C ILE A 324 16.05 -8.16 -6.27
N LYS A 325 16.26 -6.93 -5.78
CA LYS A 325 15.48 -5.77 -6.18
C LYS A 325 15.60 -5.49 -7.68
N GLN A 326 16.82 -5.58 -8.22
CA GLN A 326 17.04 -5.41 -9.67
C GLN A 326 16.24 -6.40 -10.50
N ARG A 327 16.21 -7.67 -10.10
CA ARG A 327 15.43 -8.71 -10.81
C ARG A 327 13.92 -8.44 -10.72
N LEU A 328 13.43 -8.06 -9.53
CA LEU A 328 12.02 -7.74 -9.33
C LEU A 328 11.61 -6.56 -10.20
N ILE A 329 12.32 -5.44 -10.08
CA ILE A 329 12.02 -4.22 -10.86
C ILE A 329 12.13 -4.50 -12.35
N GLY A 330 13.18 -5.18 -12.80
CA GLY A 330 13.34 -5.52 -14.22
C GLY A 330 12.21 -6.39 -14.76
N SER A 331 11.74 -7.38 -13.99
CA SER A 331 10.59 -8.22 -14.37
C SER A 331 9.29 -7.41 -14.44
N MET A 332 9.05 -6.52 -13.46
CA MET A 332 7.88 -5.64 -13.44
C MET A 332 7.91 -4.64 -14.59
N ALA A 333 9.05 -4.02 -14.86
CA ALA A 333 9.22 -3.08 -15.96
C ALA A 333 9.00 -3.76 -17.33
N ALA A 334 9.50 -4.99 -17.51
CA ALA A 334 9.28 -5.76 -18.73
C ALA A 334 7.79 -6.08 -18.95
N LEU A 335 7.09 -6.55 -17.91
CA LEU A 335 5.65 -6.82 -17.96
C LEU A 335 4.86 -5.54 -18.26
N CYS A 336 5.13 -4.44 -17.57
CA CYS A 336 4.46 -3.17 -17.80
C CYS A 336 4.67 -2.68 -19.22
N LYS A 337 5.88 -2.83 -19.78
CA LYS A 337 6.19 -2.48 -21.16
C LYS A 337 5.39 -3.30 -22.17
N GLU A 338 5.22 -4.60 -21.96
CA GLU A 338 4.38 -5.45 -22.81
C GLU A 338 2.92 -5.01 -22.81
N LEU A 339 2.44 -4.53 -21.66
CA LEU A 339 1.07 -4.03 -21.48
C LEU A 339 0.89 -2.56 -21.87
N GLY A 340 1.96 -1.85 -22.26
CA GLY A 340 1.92 -0.42 -22.60
C GLY A 340 1.73 0.50 -21.41
N ILE A 341 2.13 0.06 -20.20
CA ILE A 341 2.00 0.78 -18.93
C ILE A 341 3.33 1.45 -18.59
N LEU A 342 3.29 2.72 -18.18
CA LEU A 342 4.48 3.46 -17.76
C LEU A 342 4.85 3.10 -16.31
N VAL A 343 6.15 2.95 -16.07
CA VAL A 343 6.69 2.67 -14.72
C VAL A 343 7.40 3.90 -14.18
N VAL A 344 6.95 4.39 -13.01
CA VAL A 344 7.60 5.42 -12.21
C VAL A 344 8.35 4.76 -11.06
N ALA A 345 9.64 5.04 -10.90
CA ALA A 345 10.40 4.63 -9.71
C ALA A 345 10.47 5.81 -8.73
N GLU A 346 10.00 5.57 -7.49
CA GLU A 346 9.90 6.59 -6.45
C GLU A 346 11.08 6.58 -5.48
N GLY A 347 11.33 7.72 -4.84
CA GLY A 347 12.33 7.82 -3.78
C GLY A 347 13.77 7.74 -4.27
N VAL A 348 14.04 8.08 -5.52
CA VAL A 348 15.41 8.12 -6.09
C VAL A 348 16.22 9.21 -5.39
N GLU A 349 17.31 8.82 -4.74
CA GLU A 349 18.18 9.73 -3.97
C GLU A 349 19.60 9.82 -4.53
N THR A 350 20.05 8.87 -5.35
CA THR A 350 21.43 8.82 -5.89
C THR A 350 21.47 8.62 -7.41
N GLU A 351 22.56 9.08 -8.04
CA GLU A 351 22.79 8.84 -9.47
C GLU A 351 23.02 7.36 -9.79
N ALA A 352 23.51 6.56 -8.83
CA ALA A 352 23.69 5.11 -9.00
C ALA A 352 22.32 4.41 -9.10
N GLU A 353 21.37 4.75 -8.22
CA GLU A 353 19.98 4.27 -8.30
C GLU A 353 19.35 4.68 -9.64
N ARG A 354 19.47 5.96 -10.01
CA ARG A 354 18.95 6.48 -11.29
C ARG A 354 19.47 5.71 -12.48
N GLY A 355 20.79 5.50 -12.56
CA GLY A 355 21.43 4.75 -13.66
C GLY A 355 20.95 3.30 -13.73
N THR A 356 20.84 2.64 -12.57
CA THR A 356 20.36 1.26 -12.47
C THR A 356 18.89 1.15 -12.90
N LEU A 357 18.01 2.01 -12.42
CA LEU A 357 16.58 2.02 -12.76
C LEU A 357 16.34 2.27 -14.26
N ALA A 358 17.09 3.18 -14.87
CA ALA A 358 17.05 3.41 -16.30
C ALA A 358 17.47 2.13 -17.09
N GLY A 359 18.52 1.44 -16.63
CA GLY A 359 18.98 0.17 -17.22
C GLY A 359 17.99 -0.99 -17.05
N LEU A 360 17.17 -0.96 -15.99
CA LEU A 360 16.12 -1.95 -15.72
C LEU A 360 14.83 -1.71 -16.50
N GLY A 361 14.71 -0.58 -17.21
CA GLY A 361 13.59 -0.28 -18.10
C GLY A 361 12.48 0.54 -17.44
N CYS A 362 12.72 1.20 -16.29
CA CYS A 362 11.80 2.21 -15.78
C CYS A 362 11.70 3.38 -16.78
N ASP A 363 10.49 3.96 -16.93
CA ASP A 363 10.23 5.06 -17.87
C ASP A 363 10.41 6.42 -17.24
N LEU A 364 10.00 6.52 -15.97
CA LEU A 364 9.88 7.74 -15.19
C LEU A 364 10.54 7.57 -13.82
N LEU A 365 11.04 8.68 -13.28
CA LEU A 365 11.74 8.72 -12.01
C LEU A 365 11.22 9.88 -11.16
N GLN A 366 11.12 9.66 -9.85
CA GLN A 366 10.75 10.66 -8.87
C GLN A 366 11.61 10.48 -7.60
N GLY A 367 12.05 11.56 -6.99
CA GLY A 367 12.83 11.49 -5.75
C GLY A 367 13.58 12.77 -5.44
N PHE A 368 14.25 12.81 -4.29
CA PHE A 368 14.97 14.01 -3.84
C PHE A 368 16.17 14.37 -4.70
N LEU A 369 16.74 13.40 -5.42
CA LEU A 369 17.76 13.66 -6.41
C LEU A 369 17.27 14.59 -7.54
N LEU A 370 15.99 14.45 -7.91
CA LEU A 370 15.37 15.11 -9.06
C LEU A 370 14.65 16.41 -8.66
N GLY A 371 14.20 16.49 -7.42
CA GLY A 371 13.56 17.66 -6.84
C GLY A 371 12.76 17.33 -5.59
N ARG A 372 12.74 18.26 -4.67
CA ARG A 372 11.91 18.17 -3.47
C ARG A 372 10.53 18.76 -3.76
N PRO A 373 9.47 18.28 -3.04
CA PRO A 373 8.15 18.92 -3.10
C PRO A 373 8.25 20.41 -2.76
N GLY A 374 7.68 21.26 -3.60
CA GLY A 374 7.66 22.71 -3.42
C GLY A 374 6.55 23.38 -4.22
N PRO A 375 6.42 24.71 -4.17
CA PRO A 375 5.52 25.43 -5.06
C PRO A 375 5.82 25.14 -6.53
N LEU A 376 4.81 25.20 -7.39
CA LEU A 376 5.06 25.12 -8.84
C LEU A 376 6.07 26.19 -9.24
N PRO A 377 7.08 25.87 -10.08
CA PRO A 377 7.96 26.89 -10.64
C PRO A 377 7.10 27.93 -11.36
N ALA A 378 7.32 29.20 -11.08
CA ALA A 378 6.69 30.28 -11.84
C ALA A 378 7.01 30.05 -13.33
N GLY A 379 5.99 29.95 -14.16
CA GLY A 379 6.16 29.62 -15.59
C GLY A 379 7.20 30.53 -16.22
N GLN A 380 8.23 29.93 -16.78
CA GLN A 380 9.07 30.62 -17.75
C GLN A 380 8.21 30.74 -19.00
N GLY A 381 7.62 31.94 -19.20
CA GLY A 381 6.89 32.31 -20.40
C GLY A 381 7.75 32.26 -21.66
#